data_fd8b47b894eb067ccf83567e106f28c1
#
_entry.id   fd8b47b894eb067ccf83567e106f28c1
#
_cell.length_a   1.000
_cell.length_b   1.000
_cell.length_c   1.000
_cell.angle_alpha   90.00
_cell.angle_beta   90.00
_cell.angle_gamma   90.00
#
_symmetry.space_group_name_H-M   'P 1'
#
loop_
_entity.id
_entity.type
_entity.pdbx_description
1 polymer ?
#
loop_
_entity_poly.entity_id
_entity_poly.type
_entity_poly.pdbx_seq_one_letter_code
_entity_poly.pdbx_strand_id
1 'polypeptide(L)'
;MFQFTYMYSDYPFITFDLSSTNSEATSSHLGNYLGLNLIVDYDLRKKEKRTPNQWEIDLPEDHLARELDQQGKIDCRSRRITIKVWDFGIIDNDTISFTLNDKVVLSNYKITHDKKKIKIKLEPGENILKMVAHNEGSVKPNSAALEIRSGFGKKAITLNSTMNSTAIINLNYLYK
;
A
#
# COMPACT_ATOMS: atom_id res chain seq x y z
N MET A 1 31.47 -12.10 28.00
CA MET A 1 30.67 -11.23 27.13
C MET A 1 29.26 -11.76 27.15
N PHE A 2 28.32 -11.05 27.73
CA PHE A 2 26.92 -11.45 27.76
C PHE A 2 26.15 -10.50 26.85
N GLN A 3 25.52 -11.07 25.81
CA GLN A 3 24.73 -10.34 24.85
C GLN A 3 23.26 -10.64 25.10
N PHE A 4 22.44 -9.63 25.38
CA PHE A 4 21.00 -9.77 25.45
C PHE A 4 20.35 -9.04 24.27
N THR A 5 19.65 -9.81 23.43
CA THR A 5 18.89 -9.27 22.31
C THR A 5 17.41 -9.32 22.64
N TYR A 6 16.75 -8.17 22.70
CA TYR A 6 15.29 -8.11 22.83
C TYR A 6 14.68 -7.78 21.49
N MET A 7 13.85 -8.67 20.97
CA MET A 7 13.11 -8.43 19.71
C MET A 7 11.69 -7.98 20.03
N TYR A 8 11.36 -6.74 19.70
CA TYR A 8 9.97 -6.28 19.60
C TYR A 8 9.70 -5.90 18.14
N SER A 9 8.63 -6.40 17.58
CA SER A 9 8.40 -6.44 16.12
C SER A 9 8.25 -5.10 15.39
N ASP A 10 8.26 -3.95 16.08
CA ASP A 10 8.03 -2.64 15.49
C ASP A 10 9.00 -1.52 15.93
N TYR A 11 10.08 -1.86 16.65
CA TYR A 11 11.04 -0.86 17.14
C TYR A 11 12.49 -1.21 16.78
N PRO A 12 13.39 -0.20 16.66
CA PRO A 12 14.79 -0.43 16.37
C PRO A 12 15.46 -1.28 17.44
N PHE A 13 16.38 -2.14 17.01
CA PHE A 13 17.14 -3.01 17.91
C PHE A 13 17.95 -2.18 18.90
N ILE A 14 17.80 -2.46 20.19
CA ILE A 14 18.69 -1.94 21.23
C ILE A 14 19.61 -3.10 21.61
N THR A 15 20.89 -2.97 21.27
CA THR A 15 21.92 -3.93 21.67
C THR A 15 22.67 -3.36 22.86
N PHE A 16 22.74 -4.11 23.93
CA PHE A 16 23.55 -3.75 25.09
C PHE A 16 24.86 -4.55 25.04
N ASP A 17 25.98 -3.85 24.88
CA ASP A 17 27.30 -4.41 25.03
C ASP A 17 27.88 -4.05 26.40
N LEU A 18 28.07 -5.07 27.23
CA LEU A 18 28.78 -4.93 28.50
C LEU A 18 30.24 -5.33 28.27
N SER A 19 31.10 -4.37 27.98
CA SER A 19 32.54 -4.58 27.96
C SER A 19 33.16 -4.04 29.24
N SER A 20 33.87 -4.92 29.96
CA SER A 20 34.74 -4.46 31.03
C SER A 20 36.09 -4.08 30.40
N THR A 21 36.42 -2.81 30.38
CA THR A 21 37.79 -2.36 30.06
C THR A 21 38.62 -2.36 31.33
N ASN A 22 39.51 -3.34 31.49
CA ASN A 22 40.62 -3.25 32.44
C ASN A 22 41.66 -2.29 31.87
N SER A 23 41.66 -1.04 32.32
CA SER A 23 42.80 -0.18 32.14
C SER A 23 43.78 -0.42 33.27
N GLU A 24 44.93 -1.05 32.98
CA GLU A 24 46.06 -1.06 33.87
C GLU A 24 46.62 0.37 34.02
N ALA A 25 46.20 1.06 35.05
CA ALA A 25 46.86 2.29 35.49
C ALA A 25 47.75 1.93 36.67
N THR A 26 49.07 1.96 36.46
CA THR A 26 50.06 1.90 37.51
C THR A 26 50.04 3.22 38.27
N SER A 27 49.22 3.31 39.30
CA SER A 27 49.43 4.13 40.49
C SER A 27 48.46 3.70 41.61
N SER A 28 49.02 3.46 42.73
CA SER A 28 48.37 3.10 43.99
C SER A 28 47.33 4.10 44.42
N HIS A 29 46.07 3.87 44.08
CA HIS A 29 44.91 4.18 44.93
C HIS A 29 43.58 3.79 44.25
N LEU A 30 43.00 2.75 44.78
CA LEU A 30 41.57 2.52 44.95
C LEU A 30 40.60 3.03 43.89
N GLY A 31 39.96 2.09 43.28
CA GLY A 31 38.64 2.30 42.73
C GLY A 31 38.41 1.49 41.45
N ASN A 32 37.84 0.31 41.62
CA ASN A 32 37.22 -0.37 40.48
C ASN A 32 36.01 0.44 40.00
N TYR A 33 36.19 1.29 38.99
CA TYR A 33 35.07 1.93 38.32
C TYR A 33 34.49 0.95 37.33
N LEU A 34 33.31 0.42 37.59
CA LEU A 34 32.46 -0.19 36.59
C LEU A 34 31.93 0.92 35.68
N GLY A 35 32.62 1.17 34.58
CA GLY A 35 32.13 2.07 33.55
C GLY A 35 31.07 1.36 32.73
N LEU A 36 29.81 1.69 32.90
CA LEU A 36 28.74 1.33 31.99
C LEU A 36 28.80 2.28 30.78
N ASN A 37 29.38 1.81 29.68
CA ASN A 37 29.27 2.52 28.41
C ASN A 37 28.00 2.03 27.72
N LEU A 38 26.97 2.88 27.72
CA LEU A 38 25.77 2.65 26.93
C LEU A 38 26.03 3.15 25.50
N ILE A 39 26.35 2.26 24.59
CA ILE A 39 26.41 2.57 23.16
C ILE A 39 25.00 2.34 22.61
N VAL A 40 24.25 3.41 22.42
CA VAL A 40 22.96 3.38 21.71
C VAL A 40 23.26 3.56 20.23
N ASP A 41 23.33 2.47 19.50
CA ASP A 41 23.44 2.52 18.04
C ASP A 41 22.04 2.79 17.48
N TYR A 42 21.76 4.04 17.16
CA TYR A 42 20.53 4.46 16.50
C TYR A 42 20.70 4.20 15.00
N ASP A 43 20.20 3.05 14.55
CA ASP A 43 20.04 2.83 13.11
C ASP A 43 18.90 3.70 12.58
N LEU A 44 19.27 4.94 12.19
CA LEU A 44 18.41 5.87 11.47
C LEU A 44 18.24 5.40 10.01
N ARG A 45 18.13 4.11 9.76
CA ARG A 45 17.64 3.69 8.47
C ARG A 45 16.27 4.33 8.31
N LYS A 46 16.22 5.44 7.57
CA LYS A 46 14.97 5.88 6.95
C LYS A 46 14.31 4.60 6.49
N LYS A 47 13.09 4.29 6.98
CA LYS A 47 12.25 3.27 6.36
C LYS A 47 12.30 3.63 4.88
N GLU A 48 13.13 2.96 4.12
CA GLU A 48 13.07 3.03 2.68
C GLU A 48 11.61 2.77 2.39
N LYS A 49 10.95 3.74 1.77
CA LYS A 49 9.63 3.49 1.23
C LYS A 49 9.85 2.24 0.41
N ARG A 50 9.31 1.11 0.86
CA ARG A 50 9.36 -0.12 0.07
C ARG A 50 8.83 0.28 -1.28
N THR A 51 9.73 0.44 -2.25
CA THR A 51 9.31 0.40 -3.64
C THR A 51 8.67 -0.96 -3.76
N PRO A 52 7.40 -1.04 -4.20
CA PRO A 52 6.77 -2.33 -4.45
C PRO A 52 7.79 -3.13 -5.28
N ASN A 53 8.19 -4.31 -4.80
CA ASN A 53 9.07 -5.16 -5.59
C ASN A 53 8.39 -5.35 -6.94
N GLN A 54 9.14 -5.28 -8.02
CA GLN A 54 8.60 -5.31 -9.41
C GLN A 54 7.68 -6.52 -9.68
N TRP A 55 7.82 -7.59 -8.92
CA TRP A 55 6.94 -8.77 -8.93
C TRP A 55 5.62 -8.60 -8.15
N GLU A 56 5.46 -7.52 -7.34
CA GLU A 56 4.19 -7.16 -6.69
C GLU A 56 3.28 -6.33 -7.61
N ILE A 57 3.79 -5.85 -8.75
CA ILE A 57 3.06 -5.09 -9.76
C ILE A 57 2.77 -6.03 -10.91
N ASP A 58 1.82 -6.93 -10.69
CA ASP A 58 1.36 -7.85 -11.70
C ASP A 58 0.13 -7.25 -12.40
N LEU A 59 0.36 -6.69 -13.59
CA LEU A 59 -0.70 -6.30 -14.52
C LEU A 59 -0.61 -7.24 -15.72
N PRO A 60 -1.73 -7.65 -16.35
CA PRO A 60 -1.72 -8.39 -17.57
C PRO A 60 -0.91 -7.66 -18.64
N GLU A 61 -0.07 -8.38 -19.41
CA GLU A 61 0.82 -7.79 -20.42
C GLU A 61 0.05 -6.98 -21.47
N ASP A 62 -1.16 -7.41 -21.80
CA ASP A 62 -2.05 -6.81 -22.79
C ASP A 62 -2.88 -5.63 -22.26
N HIS A 63 -2.77 -5.29 -20.95
CA HIS A 63 -3.65 -4.29 -20.32
C HIS A 63 -3.64 -2.91 -21.00
N LEU A 64 -2.53 -2.53 -21.64
CA LEU A 64 -2.42 -1.26 -22.39
C LEU A 64 -3.09 -1.29 -23.75
N ALA A 65 -3.28 -2.47 -24.34
CA ALA A 65 -3.92 -2.64 -25.65
C ALA A 65 -5.45 -2.78 -25.56
N ARG A 66 -5.99 -2.93 -24.34
CA ARG A 66 -7.43 -3.08 -24.12
C ARG A 66 -8.19 -1.80 -24.38
N GLU A 67 -9.41 -1.96 -24.89
CA GLU A 67 -10.34 -0.84 -25.06
C GLU A 67 -10.64 -0.19 -23.70
N LEU A 68 -10.66 1.15 -23.65
CA LEU A 68 -11.02 1.89 -22.46
C LEU A 68 -12.52 2.16 -22.45
N ASP A 69 -13.22 1.58 -21.48
CA ASP A 69 -14.66 1.73 -21.30
C ASP A 69 -14.97 2.75 -20.18
N GLN A 70 -15.46 3.92 -20.58
CA GLN A 70 -15.79 5.01 -19.68
C GLN A 70 -17.11 4.74 -18.96
N GLN A 71 -17.06 4.33 -17.69
CA GLN A 71 -18.23 3.94 -16.91
C GLN A 71 -18.68 4.97 -15.88
N GLY A 72 -17.94 6.07 -15.69
CA GLY A 72 -18.39 7.09 -14.77
C GLY A 72 -17.49 8.30 -14.66
N LYS A 73 -18.09 9.37 -14.05
CA LYS A 73 -17.38 10.57 -13.66
C LYS A 73 -17.81 10.97 -12.26
N ILE A 74 -16.86 11.31 -11.40
CA ILE A 74 -17.10 11.68 -10.00
C ILE A 74 -16.28 12.92 -9.66
N ASP A 75 -16.94 13.96 -9.24
CA ASP A 75 -16.28 15.13 -8.67
C ASP A 75 -15.85 14.86 -7.23
N CYS A 76 -14.63 15.23 -6.92
CA CYS A 76 -13.99 15.04 -5.62
C CYS A 76 -13.59 16.39 -5.02
N ARG A 77 -13.98 16.64 -3.77
CA ARG A 77 -13.60 17.83 -3.02
C ARG A 77 -12.35 17.62 -2.18
N SER A 78 -12.02 16.35 -1.89
CA SER A 78 -10.87 15.99 -1.07
C SER A 78 -9.76 15.41 -1.94
N ARG A 79 -8.53 15.89 -1.72
CA ARG A 79 -7.34 15.35 -2.38
C ARG A 79 -7.06 13.88 -2.01
N ARG A 80 -7.33 13.52 -0.74
CA ARG A 80 -7.23 12.14 -0.27
C ARG A 80 -8.62 11.56 -0.17
N ILE A 81 -8.88 10.53 -0.97
CA ILE A 81 -10.16 9.83 -0.99
C ILE A 81 -10.00 8.38 -0.57
N THR A 82 -11.10 7.79 -0.17
CA THR A 82 -11.17 6.38 0.17
C THR A 82 -12.12 5.69 -0.79
N ILE A 83 -11.63 4.61 -1.38
CA ILE A 83 -12.42 3.71 -2.21
C ILE A 83 -12.58 2.41 -1.44
N LYS A 84 -13.78 1.86 -1.41
CA LYS A 84 -14.04 0.48 -0.99
C LYS A 84 -14.46 -0.29 -2.21
N VAL A 85 -13.90 -1.48 -2.40
CA VAL A 85 -14.20 -2.38 -3.50
C VAL A 85 -14.62 -3.74 -2.95
N TRP A 86 -15.64 -4.34 -3.53
CA TRP A 86 -16.14 -5.68 -3.18
C TRP A 86 -16.92 -6.28 -4.34
N ASP A 87 -17.04 -7.59 -4.33
CA ASP A 87 -17.99 -8.30 -5.17
C ASP A 87 -19.38 -8.26 -4.52
N PHE A 88 -20.40 -7.93 -5.29
CA PHE A 88 -21.80 -7.95 -4.83
C PHE A 88 -22.59 -9.11 -5.43
N GLY A 89 -22.00 -9.87 -6.36
CA GLY A 89 -22.58 -10.98 -7.09
C GLY A 89 -22.15 -12.34 -6.56
N ILE A 90 -21.83 -13.23 -7.47
CA ILE A 90 -21.34 -14.58 -7.19
C ILE A 90 -19.82 -14.53 -7.12
N ILE A 91 -19.24 -14.98 -6.02
CA ILE A 91 -17.78 -15.10 -5.91
C ILE A 91 -17.33 -16.23 -6.82
N ASP A 92 -16.72 -15.89 -7.93
CA ASP A 92 -16.27 -16.81 -8.96
C ASP A 92 -14.76 -16.71 -9.29
N ASN A 93 -13.99 -16.20 -8.32
CA ASN A 93 -12.55 -16.00 -8.38
C ASN A 93 -12.08 -14.86 -9.28
N ASP A 94 -12.94 -13.86 -9.48
CA ASP A 94 -12.57 -12.65 -10.17
C ASP A 94 -11.35 -11.99 -9.51
N THR A 95 -10.34 -11.68 -10.34
CA THR A 95 -9.11 -11.04 -9.92
C THR A 95 -8.89 -9.77 -10.72
N ILE A 96 -8.64 -8.68 -10.01
CA ILE A 96 -8.52 -7.35 -10.60
C ILE A 96 -7.30 -6.59 -10.09
N SER A 97 -6.88 -5.60 -10.85
CA SER A 97 -5.98 -4.54 -10.42
C SER A 97 -6.62 -3.17 -10.61
N PHE A 98 -6.23 -2.21 -9.79
CA PHE A 98 -6.56 -0.81 -10.00
C PHE A 98 -5.31 0.01 -10.25
N THR A 99 -5.39 0.91 -11.24
CA THR A 99 -4.40 1.96 -11.43
C THR A 99 -5.05 3.34 -11.30
N LEU A 100 -4.29 4.31 -10.78
CA LEU A 100 -4.65 5.72 -10.76
C LEU A 100 -3.59 6.51 -11.54
N ASN A 101 -3.98 7.14 -12.64
CA ASN A 101 -3.05 7.84 -13.53
C ASN A 101 -1.85 6.93 -13.89
N ASP A 102 -2.14 5.70 -14.29
CA ASP A 102 -1.22 4.62 -14.66
C ASP A 102 -0.29 4.11 -13.53
N LYS A 103 -0.49 4.58 -12.30
CA LYS A 103 0.21 4.05 -11.13
C LYS A 103 -0.66 3.01 -10.43
N VAL A 104 -0.11 1.82 -10.21
CA VAL A 104 -0.81 0.73 -9.52
C VAL A 104 -1.13 1.13 -8.08
N VAL A 105 -2.40 1.03 -7.69
CA VAL A 105 -2.89 1.30 -6.33
C VAL A 105 -3.45 0.05 -5.65
N LEU A 106 -3.79 -0.95 -6.41
CA LEU A 106 -4.15 -2.30 -5.98
C LEU A 106 -3.72 -3.28 -7.07
N SER A 107 -2.96 -4.32 -6.73
CA SER A 107 -2.47 -5.31 -7.68
C SER A 107 -3.02 -6.68 -7.36
N ASN A 108 -3.41 -7.42 -8.42
CA ASN A 108 -3.74 -8.84 -8.41
C ASN A 108 -4.65 -9.24 -7.22
N TYR A 109 -5.71 -8.47 -7.01
CA TYR A 109 -6.62 -8.65 -5.89
C TYR A 109 -7.81 -9.52 -6.28
N LYS A 110 -7.96 -10.67 -5.61
CA LYS A 110 -9.14 -11.52 -5.72
C LYS A 110 -10.31 -10.85 -4.99
N ILE A 111 -11.35 -10.49 -5.73
CA ILE A 111 -12.52 -9.82 -5.17
C ILE A 111 -13.35 -10.82 -4.35
N THR A 112 -13.87 -10.32 -3.23
CA THR A 112 -14.77 -11.07 -2.33
C THR A 112 -15.90 -10.15 -1.88
N HIS A 113 -16.85 -10.67 -1.10
CA HIS A 113 -17.87 -9.83 -0.45
C HIS A 113 -17.30 -8.87 0.59
N ASP A 114 -16.07 -9.11 1.07
CA ASP A 114 -15.41 -8.23 2.02
C ASP A 114 -14.97 -6.93 1.35
N LYS A 115 -15.33 -5.80 1.96
CA LYS A 115 -15.04 -4.47 1.43
C LYS A 115 -13.56 -4.10 1.61
N LYS A 116 -12.75 -4.34 0.59
CA LYS A 116 -11.37 -3.89 0.54
C LYS A 116 -11.29 -2.38 0.49
N LYS A 117 -10.60 -1.79 1.45
CA LYS A 117 -10.40 -0.34 1.54
C LYS A 117 -9.07 0.08 0.92
N ILE A 118 -9.13 1.02 -0.02
CA ILE A 118 -7.99 1.63 -0.69
C ILE A 118 -8.00 3.13 -0.41
N LYS A 119 -6.87 3.68 -0.01
CA LYS A 119 -6.68 5.13 0.14
C LYS A 119 -5.82 5.63 -1.01
N ILE A 120 -6.34 6.60 -1.78
CA ILE A 120 -5.62 7.19 -2.90
C ILE A 120 -5.51 8.70 -2.73
N LYS A 121 -4.50 9.28 -3.40
CA LYS A 121 -4.25 10.72 -3.43
C LYS A 121 -4.40 11.20 -4.86
N LEU A 122 -5.33 12.13 -5.07
CA LEU A 122 -5.61 12.71 -6.37
C LEU A 122 -4.63 13.85 -6.69
N GLU A 123 -4.32 14.01 -7.95
CA GLU A 123 -3.70 15.22 -8.47
C GLU A 123 -4.77 16.28 -8.77
N PRO A 124 -4.43 17.58 -8.80
CA PRO A 124 -5.37 18.62 -9.17
C PRO A 124 -5.97 18.39 -10.56
N GLY A 125 -7.29 18.55 -10.69
CA GLY A 125 -8.01 18.33 -11.94
C GLY A 125 -8.43 16.87 -12.15
N GLU A 126 -8.35 16.42 -13.37
CA GLU A 126 -8.81 15.09 -13.79
C GLU A 126 -7.82 14.00 -13.43
N ASN A 127 -8.35 12.90 -12.88
CA ASN A 127 -7.60 11.68 -12.56
C ASN A 127 -8.37 10.49 -13.12
N ILE A 128 -7.66 9.54 -13.68
CA ILE A 128 -8.24 8.35 -14.29
C ILE A 128 -7.97 7.14 -13.39
N LEU A 129 -9.04 6.58 -12.84
CA LEU A 129 -9.01 5.30 -12.14
C LEU A 129 -9.40 4.21 -13.12
N LYS A 130 -8.52 3.23 -13.35
CA LYS A 130 -8.76 2.09 -14.22
C LYS A 130 -8.92 0.83 -13.39
N MET A 131 -9.86 -0.03 -13.76
CA MET A 131 -9.99 -1.40 -13.27
C MET A 131 -9.61 -2.37 -14.38
N VAL A 132 -8.58 -3.14 -14.16
CA VAL A 132 -8.04 -4.13 -15.11
C VAL A 132 -8.38 -5.53 -14.61
N ALA A 133 -9.08 -6.33 -15.40
CA ALA A 133 -9.36 -7.73 -15.12
C ALA A 133 -8.14 -8.61 -15.43
N HIS A 134 -7.82 -9.57 -14.54
CA HIS A 134 -6.79 -10.58 -14.76
C HIS A 134 -7.37 -11.89 -15.30
N ASN A 135 -8.62 -12.13 -15.05
CA ASN A 135 -9.40 -13.26 -15.53
C ASN A 135 -10.86 -12.82 -15.69
N GLU A 136 -11.74 -13.69 -16.10
CA GLU A 136 -13.17 -13.41 -16.22
C GLU A 136 -14.04 -14.40 -15.42
N GLY A 137 -13.46 -15.04 -14.40
CA GLY A 137 -14.18 -15.97 -13.56
C GLY A 137 -15.04 -16.98 -14.30
N SER A 138 -16.15 -17.42 -13.70
CA SER A 138 -17.16 -18.26 -14.35
C SER A 138 -18.35 -17.47 -14.92
N VAL A 139 -18.50 -16.21 -14.49
CA VAL A 139 -19.60 -15.31 -14.91
C VAL A 139 -19.00 -14.00 -15.44
N LYS A 140 -19.09 -13.77 -16.74
CA LYS A 140 -18.59 -12.54 -17.38
C LYS A 140 -19.61 -11.41 -17.31
N PRO A 141 -19.16 -10.14 -17.25
CA PRO A 141 -17.80 -9.62 -17.05
C PRO A 141 -17.39 -9.65 -15.58
N ASN A 142 -16.09 -9.42 -15.27
CA ASN A 142 -15.69 -9.10 -13.90
C ASN A 142 -16.38 -7.84 -13.42
N SER A 143 -17.17 -7.97 -12.39
CA SER A 143 -17.99 -6.90 -11.85
C SER A 143 -17.54 -6.55 -10.43
N ALA A 144 -17.21 -5.29 -10.19
CA ALA A 144 -16.84 -4.79 -8.88
C ALA A 144 -17.73 -3.63 -8.46
N ALA A 145 -18.31 -3.72 -7.26
CA ALA A 145 -18.96 -2.58 -6.64
C ALA A 145 -17.93 -1.69 -5.96
N LEU A 146 -18.03 -0.39 -6.18
CA LEU A 146 -17.20 0.62 -5.56
C LEU A 146 -18.02 1.60 -4.73
N GLU A 147 -17.59 1.89 -3.51
CA GLU A 147 -18.04 3.03 -2.71
C GLU A 147 -16.90 4.04 -2.64
N ILE A 148 -17.07 5.20 -3.24
CA ILE A 148 -16.07 6.26 -3.28
C ILE A 148 -16.52 7.38 -2.34
N ARG A 149 -15.67 7.70 -1.35
CA ARG A 149 -15.87 8.84 -0.45
C ARG A 149 -15.07 10.03 -0.97
N SER A 150 -15.77 10.96 -1.62
CA SER A 150 -15.17 12.04 -2.44
C SER A 150 -15.05 13.40 -1.75
N GLY A 151 -15.51 13.53 -0.49
CA GLY A 151 -15.64 14.83 0.18
C GLY A 151 -16.99 15.53 -0.07
N PHE A 152 -17.74 15.11 -1.10
CA PHE A 152 -19.15 15.46 -1.30
C PHE A 152 -20.11 14.38 -0.78
N GLY A 153 -19.60 13.42 0.00
CA GLY A 153 -20.34 12.27 0.48
C GLY A 153 -19.81 10.97 -0.09
N LYS A 154 -20.68 9.97 -0.12
CA LYS A 154 -20.39 8.64 -0.67
C LYS A 154 -21.11 8.49 -1.99
N LYS A 155 -20.42 8.01 -3.00
CA LYS A 155 -20.99 7.58 -4.28
C LYS A 155 -20.72 6.10 -4.46
N ALA A 156 -21.74 5.35 -4.87
CA ALA A 156 -21.61 3.95 -5.25
C ALA A 156 -21.71 3.83 -6.78
N ILE A 157 -20.87 2.99 -7.35
CA ILE A 157 -20.84 2.68 -8.77
C ILE A 157 -20.42 1.23 -8.93
N THR A 158 -20.89 0.56 -9.98
CA THR A 158 -20.39 -0.75 -10.40
C THR A 158 -19.51 -0.56 -11.60
N LEU A 159 -18.36 -1.23 -11.60
CA LEU A 159 -17.45 -1.31 -12.76
C LEU A 159 -17.47 -2.71 -13.33
N ASN A 160 -17.44 -2.80 -14.64
CA ASN A 160 -17.36 -4.03 -15.38
C ASN A 160 -16.14 -4.00 -16.29
N SER A 161 -15.26 -4.99 -16.17
CA SER A 161 -14.06 -5.14 -16.99
C SER A 161 -13.97 -6.54 -17.56
N THR A 162 -13.42 -6.65 -18.75
CA THR A 162 -13.21 -7.93 -19.44
C THR A 162 -11.75 -8.12 -19.80
N MET A 163 -11.40 -9.24 -20.41
CA MET A 163 -10.06 -9.42 -20.97
C MET A 163 -9.78 -8.51 -22.18
N ASN A 164 -10.81 -7.91 -22.78
CA ASN A 164 -10.68 -7.02 -23.95
C ASN A 164 -10.92 -5.55 -23.61
N SER A 165 -11.52 -5.25 -22.43
CA SER A 165 -11.85 -3.89 -22.03
C SER A 165 -11.45 -3.61 -20.60
N THR A 166 -10.94 -2.40 -20.38
CA THR A 166 -10.58 -1.85 -19.08
C THR A 166 -11.61 -0.80 -18.69
N ALA A 167 -12.30 -1.02 -17.55
CA ALA A 167 -13.25 -0.05 -17.06
C ALA A 167 -12.53 1.19 -16.51
N ILE A 168 -13.00 2.39 -16.82
CA ILE A 168 -12.44 3.64 -16.29
C ILE A 168 -13.49 4.51 -15.62
N ILE A 169 -13.05 5.22 -14.58
CA ILE A 169 -13.79 6.32 -13.92
C ILE A 169 -12.90 7.56 -13.93
N ASN A 170 -13.48 8.67 -14.34
CA ASN A 170 -12.84 9.97 -14.20
C ASN A 170 -13.16 10.55 -12.81
N LEU A 171 -12.12 10.78 -12.02
CA LEU A 171 -12.17 11.43 -10.71
C LEU A 171 -11.66 12.85 -10.85
N ASN A 172 -12.56 13.81 -10.83
CA ASN A 172 -12.20 15.22 -10.99
C ASN A 172 -12.02 15.88 -9.64
N TYR A 173 -10.78 16.19 -9.25
CA TYR A 173 -10.49 16.88 -8.01
C TYR A 173 -10.64 18.40 -8.17
N LEU A 174 -11.74 18.92 -7.61
CA LEU A 174 -12.05 20.34 -7.57
C LEU A 174 -11.29 20.99 -6.40
N TYR A 175 -10.04 21.40 -6.65
CA TYR A 175 -9.27 22.16 -5.66
C TYR A 175 -9.67 23.64 -5.68
N LYS A 176 -9.71 24.24 -4.50
CA LYS A 176 -9.85 25.69 -4.33
C LYS A 176 -8.51 26.28 -3.92
#